data_b31b778470c5694989ebb5a382c922db
#
_entry.id   b31b778470c5694989ebb5a382c922db
#
_cell.length_a   1.000
_cell.length_b   1.000
_cell.length_c   1.000
_cell.angle_alpha   90.00
_cell.angle_beta   90.00
_cell.angle_gamma   90.00
#
_symmetry.space_group_name_H-M   'P 1'
#
loop_
_entity.id
_entity.type
_entity.pdbx_description
1 polymer ?
#
loop_
_entity_poly.entity_id
_entity_poly.type
_entity_poly.pdbx_seq_one_letter_code
_entity_poly.pdbx_strand_id
1 'polypeptide(L)'
;ESAVAAYDELMASFATTYSNSGEKIYPDYYGGSYINDAGQLIVYVTDNVQRPAVLSDNANVVYEPCTYSYNELLSVMDTLNNYKFSRSNDAIASNFNEFGLYDSENRIIVKLDDLSDESIKEFKENVCDSAVIKFEQGCGPIETEVNVNAGDKISFSGGSASVGYRVKRDGVVGFVTAGHAANSVGKSIMYNGTTIASCEATQQSGNAD
;
A
#
# COMPACT_ATOMS: atom_id res chain seq x y z
N GLU A 1 29.59 -16.07 -0.21
CA GLU A 1 28.82 -15.24 -1.16
C GLU A 1 27.62 -14.66 -0.43
N SER A 2 27.26 -13.38 -0.65
CA SER A 2 26.11 -12.78 0.06
C SER A 2 24.79 -13.31 -0.50
N ALA A 3 23.71 -13.30 0.31
CA ALA A 3 22.38 -13.68 -0.15
C ALA A 3 21.90 -12.81 -1.32
N VAL A 4 22.31 -11.53 -1.36
CA VAL A 4 22.01 -10.62 -2.47
C VAL A 4 22.68 -11.09 -3.77
N ALA A 5 23.96 -11.44 -3.72
CA ALA A 5 24.66 -11.94 -4.90
C ALA A 5 24.06 -13.27 -5.40
N ALA A 6 23.64 -14.14 -4.47
CA ALA A 6 22.95 -15.37 -4.83
C ALA A 6 21.57 -15.09 -5.48
N TYR A 7 20.86 -14.09 -5.00
CA TYR A 7 19.61 -13.65 -5.64
C TYR A 7 19.82 -13.14 -7.05
N ASP A 8 20.83 -12.31 -7.27
CA ASP A 8 21.18 -11.79 -8.61
C ASP A 8 21.53 -12.92 -9.56
N GLU A 9 22.30 -13.92 -9.11
CA GLU A 9 22.63 -15.11 -9.88
C GLU A 9 21.40 -15.97 -10.22
N LEU A 10 20.50 -16.16 -9.23
CA LEU A 10 19.22 -16.83 -9.45
C LEU A 10 18.40 -16.13 -10.53
N MET A 11 18.23 -14.81 -10.40
CA MET A 11 17.45 -14.02 -11.36
C MET A 11 18.07 -14.02 -12.76
N ALA A 12 19.40 -14.03 -12.86
CA ALA A 12 20.13 -14.12 -14.12
C ALA A 12 19.99 -15.52 -14.78
N SER A 13 19.80 -16.56 -13.98
CA SER A 13 19.63 -17.94 -14.48
C SER A 13 18.27 -18.18 -15.13
N PHE A 14 17.27 -17.35 -14.82
CA PHE A 14 15.94 -17.47 -15.40
C PHE A 14 15.94 -16.96 -16.84
N ALA A 15 15.37 -17.77 -17.76
CA ALA A 15 15.19 -17.34 -19.13
C ALA A 15 14.41 -16.01 -19.17
N THR A 16 14.85 -15.08 -20.03
CA THR A 16 14.17 -13.79 -20.20
C THR A 16 12.96 -13.99 -21.12
N THR A 17 11.86 -14.40 -20.53
CA THR A 17 10.58 -14.56 -21.21
C THR A 17 9.62 -13.46 -20.73
N TYR A 18 8.92 -12.83 -21.67
CA TYR A 18 7.95 -11.79 -21.37
C TYR A 18 6.57 -12.18 -21.90
N SER A 19 5.53 -11.78 -21.20
CA SER A 19 4.14 -11.87 -21.65
C SER A 19 3.89 -10.90 -22.82
N ASN A 20 2.73 -11.01 -23.42
CA ASN A 20 2.29 -10.06 -24.46
C ASN A 20 2.13 -8.62 -23.93
N SER A 21 1.95 -8.45 -22.63
CA SER A 21 1.91 -7.15 -21.91
C SER A 21 3.30 -6.61 -21.56
N GLY A 22 4.37 -7.38 -21.80
CA GLY A 22 5.74 -6.98 -21.49
C GLY A 22 6.19 -7.30 -20.06
N GLU A 23 5.42 -8.10 -19.32
CA GLU A 23 5.75 -8.54 -17.96
C GLU A 23 6.67 -9.75 -18.00
N LYS A 24 7.63 -9.81 -17.08
CA LYS A 24 8.55 -10.94 -16.98
C LYS A 24 7.79 -12.19 -16.54
N ILE A 25 7.94 -13.28 -17.27
CA ILE A 25 7.43 -14.61 -16.91
C ILE A 25 8.55 -15.37 -16.19
N TYR A 26 8.26 -15.87 -15.02
CA TYR A 26 9.16 -16.68 -14.22
C TYR A 26 8.97 -18.17 -14.52
N PRO A 27 9.95 -19.04 -14.18
CA PRO A 27 9.74 -20.48 -14.26
C PRO A 27 8.56 -20.94 -13.41
N ASP A 28 7.76 -21.91 -13.88
CA ASP A 28 6.54 -22.36 -13.19
C ASP A 28 6.79 -22.94 -11.80
N TYR A 29 8.00 -23.46 -11.57
CA TYR A 29 8.40 -23.96 -10.26
C TYR A 29 8.77 -22.87 -9.26
N TYR A 30 9.04 -21.63 -9.71
CA TYR A 30 9.47 -20.54 -8.84
C TYR A 30 8.28 -19.93 -8.11
N GLY A 31 8.34 -19.95 -6.78
CA GLY A 31 7.28 -19.44 -5.90
C GLY A 31 7.58 -18.09 -5.23
N GLY A 32 8.74 -17.49 -5.56
CA GLY A 32 9.24 -16.26 -4.90
C GLY A 32 10.50 -16.52 -4.09
N SER A 33 11.09 -15.46 -3.57
CA SER A 33 12.27 -15.56 -2.70
C SER A 33 12.41 -14.35 -1.79
N TYR A 34 13.01 -14.55 -0.62
CA TYR A 34 13.30 -13.49 0.33
C TYR A 34 14.57 -13.80 1.12
N ILE A 35 15.12 -12.78 1.79
CA ILE A 35 16.26 -12.95 2.70
C ILE A 35 15.72 -13.01 4.12
N ASN A 36 16.00 -14.11 4.82
CA ASN A 36 15.55 -14.30 6.19
C ASN A 36 16.45 -13.53 7.21
N ASP A 37 16.05 -13.54 8.48
CA ASP A 37 16.79 -12.85 9.56
C ASP A 37 18.21 -13.42 9.80
N ALA A 38 18.48 -14.63 9.34
CA ALA A 38 19.82 -15.22 9.38
C ALA A 38 20.71 -14.80 8.20
N GLY A 39 20.19 -13.97 7.28
CA GLY A 39 20.89 -13.51 6.10
C GLY A 39 21.00 -14.56 5.00
N GLN A 40 20.15 -15.57 5.00
CA GLN A 40 20.07 -16.61 3.97
C GLN A 40 19.01 -16.25 2.93
N LEU A 41 19.27 -16.54 1.67
CA LEU A 41 18.29 -16.47 0.59
C LEU A 41 17.38 -17.71 0.68
N ILE A 42 16.12 -17.50 0.98
CA ILE A 42 15.09 -18.53 0.89
C ILE A 42 14.48 -18.46 -0.52
N VAL A 43 14.44 -19.57 -1.20
CA VAL A 43 13.85 -19.72 -2.54
C VAL A 43 12.69 -20.69 -2.46
N TYR A 44 11.49 -20.21 -2.65
CA TYR A 44 10.31 -21.06 -2.72
C TYR A 44 10.17 -21.76 -4.06
N VAL A 45 9.90 -23.07 -4.01
CA VAL A 45 9.70 -23.91 -5.18
C VAL A 45 8.42 -24.74 -5.06
N THR A 46 7.60 -24.74 -6.11
CA THR A 46 6.38 -25.58 -6.18
C THR A 46 6.69 -27.03 -6.50
N ASP A 47 7.82 -27.30 -7.14
CA ASP A 47 8.31 -28.64 -7.47
C ASP A 47 9.80 -28.76 -7.15
N ASN A 48 10.13 -29.63 -6.18
CA ASN A 48 11.51 -29.87 -5.75
C ASN A 48 12.39 -30.56 -6.81
N VAL A 49 11.81 -31.13 -7.86
CA VAL A 49 12.55 -31.82 -8.95
C VAL A 49 13.20 -30.81 -9.89
N GLN A 50 12.68 -29.60 -9.99
CA GLN A 50 13.15 -28.57 -10.94
C GLN A 50 14.05 -27.49 -10.30
N ARG A 51 14.71 -27.79 -9.20
CA ARG A 51 15.62 -26.83 -8.56
C ARG A 51 16.66 -26.30 -9.53
N PRO A 52 16.90 -24.97 -9.55
CA PRO A 52 18.01 -24.43 -10.32
C PRO A 52 19.34 -25.03 -9.83
N ALA A 53 20.07 -25.68 -10.72
CA ALA A 53 21.36 -26.28 -10.36
C ALA A 53 22.41 -25.22 -9.97
N VAL A 54 22.24 -23.99 -10.44
CA VAL A 54 23.18 -22.87 -10.28
C VAL A 54 23.51 -22.53 -8.83
N LEU A 55 22.58 -22.74 -7.89
CA LEU A 55 22.77 -22.42 -6.46
C LEU A 55 22.76 -23.66 -5.56
N SER A 56 22.83 -24.87 -6.11
CA SER A 56 22.70 -26.12 -5.33
C SER A 56 23.76 -26.29 -4.24
N ASP A 57 24.94 -25.72 -4.42
CA ASP A 57 26.08 -25.83 -3.52
C ASP A 57 26.33 -24.58 -2.67
N ASN A 58 25.46 -23.56 -2.75
CA ASN A 58 25.62 -22.33 -2.00
C ASN A 58 24.99 -22.48 -0.59
N ALA A 59 25.83 -22.50 0.45
CA ALA A 59 25.41 -22.68 1.83
C ALA A 59 24.48 -21.57 2.38
N ASN A 60 24.40 -20.41 1.69
CA ASN A 60 23.52 -19.33 2.06
C ASN A 60 22.18 -19.34 1.31
N VAL A 61 21.90 -20.41 0.55
CA VAL A 61 20.64 -20.56 -0.18
C VAL A 61 19.89 -21.78 0.37
N VAL A 62 18.63 -21.57 0.70
CA VAL A 62 17.74 -22.61 1.21
C VAL A 62 16.54 -22.72 0.26
N TYR A 63 16.27 -23.91 -0.23
CA TYR A 63 15.08 -24.18 -1.03
C TYR A 63 13.98 -24.74 -0.14
N GLU A 64 12.83 -24.08 -0.14
CA GLU A 64 11.66 -24.49 0.63
C GLU A 64 10.47 -24.77 -0.30
N PRO A 65 9.63 -25.77 0.00
CA PRO A 65 8.43 -26.02 -0.77
C PRO A 65 7.40 -24.94 -0.55
N CYS A 66 6.67 -24.58 -1.62
CA CYS A 66 5.53 -23.68 -1.55
C CYS A 66 4.33 -24.23 -2.34
N THR A 67 3.20 -23.55 -2.20
CA THR A 67 1.95 -23.99 -2.87
C THR A 67 1.74 -23.27 -4.19
N TYR A 68 2.09 -21.98 -4.28
CA TYR A 68 1.74 -21.12 -5.41
C TYR A 68 2.97 -20.69 -6.16
N SER A 69 2.89 -20.71 -7.51
CA SER A 69 3.94 -20.14 -8.36
C SER A 69 3.93 -18.60 -8.29
N TYR A 70 5.09 -18.01 -8.53
CA TYR A 70 5.22 -16.55 -8.53
C TYR A 70 4.37 -15.89 -9.63
N ASN A 71 4.24 -16.54 -10.79
CA ASN A 71 3.36 -16.10 -11.87
C ASN A 71 1.88 -16.05 -11.43
N GLU A 72 1.43 -17.04 -10.65
CA GLU A 72 0.08 -17.08 -10.10
C GLU A 72 -0.15 -15.91 -9.12
N LEU A 73 0.82 -15.65 -8.23
CA LEU A 73 0.77 -14.52 -7.31
C LEU A 73 0.70 -13.18 -8.06
N LEU A 74 1.55 -12.99 -9.08
CA LEU A 74 1.54 -11.78 -9.91
C LEU A 74 0.21 -11.59 -10.65
N SER A 75 -0.36 -12.64 -11.23
CA SER A 75 -1.65 -12.57 -11.92
C SER A 75 -2.79 -12.11 -11.00
N VAL A 76 -2.77 -12.55 -9.73
CA VAL A 76 -3.74 -12.08 -8.73
C VAL A 76 -3.47 -10.62 -8.36
N MET A 77 -2.21 -10.21 -8.18
CA MET A 77 -1.84 -8.80 -7.95
C MET A 77 -2.36 -7.89 -9.06
N ASP A 78 -2.21 -8.30 -10.32
CA ASP A 78 -2.71 -7.54 -11.47
C ASP A 78 -4.24 -7.42 -11.45
N THR A 79 -4.93 -8.48 -11.08
CA THR A 79 -6.39 -8.47 -10.92
C THR A 79 -6.83 -7.47 -9.84
N LEU A 80 -6.17 -7.46 -8.69
CA LEU A 80 -6.46 -6.53 -7.59
C LEU A 80 -6.16 -5.08 -7.98
N ASN A 81 -5.00 -4.83 -8.61
CA ASN A 81 -4.63 -3.51 -9.11
C ASN A 81 -5.63 -2.98 -10.12
N ASN A 82 -5.99 -3.80 -11.11
CA ASN A 82 -6.95 -3.42 -12.15
C ASN A 82 -8.32 -3.07 -11.54
N TYR A 83 -8.81 -3.85 -10.60
CA TYR A 83 -10.06 -3.54 -9.91
C TYR A 83 -9.96 -2.23 -9.12
N LYS A 84 -8.93 -2.10 -8.28
CA LYS A 84 -8.71 -0.92 -7.41
C LYS A 84 -8.63 0.38 -8.20
N PHE A 85 -7.84 0.40 -9.28
CA PHE A 85 -7.61 1.61 -10.06
C PHE A 85 -8.74 1.95 -11.04
N SER A 86 -9.49 0.94 -11.52
CA SER A 86 -10.63 1.19 -12.41
C SER A 86 -11.92 1.57 -11.66
N ARG A 87 -12.01 1.29 -10.36
CA ARG A 87 -13.23 1.45 -9.53
C ARG A 87 -12.96 2.17 -8.21
N SER A 88 -12.15 3.22 -8.22
CA SER A 88 -11.72 3.94 -7.01
C SER A 88 -12.87 4.49 -6.13
N ASN A 89 -14.07 4.67 -6.67
CA ASN A 89 -15.25 5.15 -5.94
C ASN A 89 -16.23 4.02 -5.56
N ASP A 90 -15.87 2.77 -5.79
CA ASP A 90 -16.66 1.61 -5.45
C ASP A 90 -16.50 1.28 -3.95
N ALA A 91 -17.59 0.85 -3.29
CA ALA A 91 -17.57 0.52 -1.86
C ALA A 91 -16.60 -0.63 -1.55
N ILE A 92 -16.55 -1.66 -2.41
CA ILE A 92 -15.62 -2.78 -2.25
C ILE A 92 -14.18 -2.29 -2.40
N ALA A 93 -13.90 -1.48 -3.43
CA ALA A 93 -12.58 -0.89 -3.63
C ALA A 93 -12.14 -0.02 -2.44
N SER A 94 -13.08 0.66 -1.78
CA SER A 94 -12.80 1.47 -0.60
C SER A 94 -12.55 0.64 0.66
N ASN A 95 -13.06 -0.60 0.72
CA ASN A 95 -12.87 -1.49 1.86
C ASN A 95 -11.48 -2.18 1.89
N PHE A 96 -10.74 -2.26 0.77
CA PHE A 96 -9.38 -2.81 0.76
C PHE A 96 -8.36 -1.76 0.32
N ASN A 97 -7.78 -1.06 1.28
CA ASN A 97 -6.81 0.01 1.05
C ASN A 97 -5.36 -0.46 1.06
N GLU A 98 -5.10 -1.63 1.60
CA GLU A 98 -3.77 -2.22 1.69
C GLU A 98 -3.82 -3.68 1.17
N PHE A 99 -3.00 -3.96 0.19
CA PHE A 99 -2.80 -5.32 -0.30
C PHE A 99 -1.40 -5.43 -0.93
N GLY A 100 -0.85 -6.64 -0.92
CA GLY A 100 0.49 -6.87 -1.46
C GLY A 100 0.87 -8.34 -1.52
N LEU A 101 1.91 -8.61 -2.31
CA LEU A 101 2.58 -9.89 -2.35
C LEU A 101 3.57 -9.97 -1.18
N TYR A 102 3.43 -11.00 -0.36
CA TYR A 102 4.31 -11.30 0.77
C TYR A 102 5.13 -12.54 0.45
N ASP A 103 6.35 -12.32 -0.03
CA ASP A 103 7.26 -13.40 -0.45
C ASP A 103 7.50 -14.42 0.65
N SER A 104 7.68 -13.97 1.90
CA SER A 104 7.91 -14.87 3.04
C SER A 104 6.73 -15.77 3.40
N GLU A 105 5.52 -15.47 2.91
CA GLU A 105 4.32 -16.28 3.14
C GLU A 105 3.87 -17.03 1.88
N ASN A 106 4.49 -16.75 0.72
CA ASN A 106 4.03 -17.21 -0.60
C ASN A 106 2.53 -16.93 -0.79
N ARG A 107 2.09 -15.69 -0.45
CA ARG A 107 0.69 -15.25 -0.41
C ARG A 107 0.50 -13.82 -0.88
N ILE A 108 -0.73 -13.53 -1.29
CA ILE A 108 -1.23 -12.17 -1.36
C ILE A 108 -2.01 -11.88 -0.08
N ILE A 109 -1.60 -10.87 0.66
CA ILE A 109 -2.37 -10.39 1.82
C ILE A 109 -3.25 -9.23 1.35
N VAL A 110 -4.54 -9.31 1.63
CA VAL A 110 -5.53 -8.25 1.40
C VAL A 110 -6.09 -7.83 2.75
N LYS A 111 -5.89 -6.57 3.12
CA LYS A 111 -6.42 -6.03 4.36
C LYS A 111 -7.74 -5.31 4.09
N LEU A 112 -8.80 -5.79 4.74
CA LEU A 112 -10.14 -5.20 4.68
C LEU A 112 -10.40 -4.36 5.91
N ASP A 113 -10.93 -3.15 5.72
CA ASP A 113 -11.33 -2.28 6.84
C ASP A 113 -12.53 -2.87 7.57
N ASP A 114 -13.47 -3.46 6.84
CA ASP A 114 -14.50 -4.35 7.36
C ASP A 114 -14.19 -5.80 6.96
N LEU A 115 -13.72 -6.59 7.91
CA LEU A 115 -13.34 -8.01 7.74
C LEU A 115 -14.49 -8.98 8.06
N SER A 116 -15.75 -8.55 7.90
CA SER A 116 -16.92 -9.45 8.08
C SER A 116 -16.97 -10.54 7.00
N ASP A 117 -17.65 -11.64 7.31
CA ASP A 117 -17.85 -12.73 6.35
C ASP A 117 -18.60 -12.25 5.10
N GLU A 118 -19.52 -11.29 5.24
CA GLU A 118 -20.24 -10.65 4.16
C GLU A 118 -19.28 -9.87 3.25
N SER A 119 -18.40 -9.07 3.80
CA SER A 119 -17.43 -8.29 3.03
C SER A 119 -16.43 -9.18 2.32
N ILE A 120 -15.96 -10.25 2.95
CA ILE A 120 -15.08 -11.26 2.31
C ILE A 120 -15.80 -11.94 1.15
N LYS A 121 -17.08 -12.33 1.34
CA LYS A 121 -17.88 -12.95 0.29
C LYS A 121 -18.09 -11.98 -0.89
N GLU A 122 -18.45 -10.73 -0.61
CA GLU A 122 -18.63 -9.71 -1.63
C GLU A 122 -17.33 -9.45 -2.43
N PHE A 123 -16.20 -9.40 -1.74
CA PHE A 123 -14.89 -9.30 -2.38
C PHE A 123 -14.63 -10.48 -3.32
N LYS A 124 -14.84 -11.70 -2.86
CA LYS A 124 -14.64 -12.92 -3.67
C LYS A 124 -15.53 -12.97 -4.90
N GLU A 125 -16.78 -12.56 -4.79
CA GLU A 125 -17.75 -12.57 -5.89
C GLU A 125 -17.47 -11.49 -6.95
N ASN A 126 -16.89 -10.33 -6.55
CA ASN A 126 -16.79 -9.17 -7.44
C ASN A 126 -15.35 -8.82 -7.84
N VAL A 127 -14.36 -9.20 -7.05
CA VAL A 127 -12.95 -8.86 -7.28
C VAL A 127 -12.15 -10.09 -7.68
N CYS A 128 -11.94 -11.02 -6.75
CA CYS A 128 -11.14 -12.22 -6.99
C CYS A 128 -11.41 -13.29 -5.92
N ASP A 129 -11.83 -14.49 -6.35
CA ASP A 129 -11.89 -15.67 -5.49
C ASP A 129 -10.68 -16.56 -5.77
N SER A 130 -9.56 -16.26 -5.14
CA SER A 130 -8.33 -17.04 -5.28
C SER A 130 -7.83 -17.54 -3.92
N ALA A 131 -7.40 -18.80 -3.89
CA ALA A 131 -6.83 -19.42 -2.69
C ALA A 131 -5.47 -18.82 -2.28
N VAL A 132 -4.81 -18.05 -3.15
CA VAL A 132 -3.56 -17.32 -2.79
C VAL A 132 -3.82 -16.15 -1.87
N ILE A 133 -5.08 -15.66 -1.78
CA ILE A 133 -5.44 -14.50 -0.96
C ILE A 133 -5.64 -14.94 0.49
N LYS A 134 -4.99 -14.21 1.38
CA LYS A 134 -5.23 -14.24 2.82
C LYS A 134 -5.81 -12.88 3.22
N PHE A 135 -6.97 -12.90 3.86
CA PHE A 135 -7.59 -11.68 4.37
C PHE A 135 -7.11 -11.37 5.78
N GLU A 136 -6.82 -10.11 6.04
CA GLU A 136 -6.43 -9.59 7.35
C GLU A 136 -7.19 -8.30 7.67
N GLN A 137 -7.24 -7.93 8.96
CA GLN A 137 -7.86 -6.68 9.38
C GLN A 137 -7.05 -5.48 8.91
N GLY A 138 -7.69 -4.55 8.22
CA GLY A 138 -7.14 -3.25 7.83
C GLY A 138 -7.11 -2.25 8.99
N CYS A 139 -6.38 -1.16 8.77
CA CYS A 139 -6.22 -0.08 9.76
C CYS A 139 -7.19 1.10 9.52
N GLY A 140 -8.13 0.96 8.60
CA GLY A 140 -9.01 2.03 8.15
C GLY A 140 -8.46 2.80 6.94
N PRO A 141 -9.20 3.80 6.46
CA PRO A 141 -8.81 4.54 5.27
C PRO A 141 -7.44 5.20 5.44
N ILE A 142 -6.61 5.09 4.41
CA ILE A 142 -5.32 5.77 4.36
C ILE A 142 -5.58 7.25 4.16
N GLU A 143 -5.36 8.05 5.20
CA GLU A 143 -5.38 9.50 5.10
C GLU A 143 -4.00 10.00 4.64
N THR A 144 -3.98 10.75 3.54
CA THR A 144 -2.74 11.41 3.12
C THR A 144 -2.42 12.55 4.08
N GLU A 145 -1.32 12.45 4.81
CA GLU A 145 -0.81 13.59 5.57
C GLU A 145 -0.34 14.68 4.61
N VAL A 146 -1.02 15.81 4.64
CA VAL A 146 -0.61 17.01 3.89
C VAL A 146 0.30 17.83 4.79
N ASN A 147 1.58 17.95 4.42
CA ASN A 147 2.50 18.85 5.12
C ASN A 147 2.18 20.29 4.74
N VAL A 148 1.72 21.06 5.72
CA VAL A 148 1.42 22.49 5.59
C VAL A 148 2.39 23.28 6.49
N ASN A 149 3.13 24.19 5.89
CA ASN A 149 4.12 24.99 6.59
C ASN A 149 3.59 26.39 6.91
N ALA A 150 4.18 27.05 7.91
CA ALA A 150 3.91 28.45 8.18
C ALA A 150 4.20 29.30 6.93
N GLY A 151 3.27 30.17 6.56
CA GLY A 151 3.33 30.98 5.35
C GLY A 151 2.67 30.36 4.12
N ASP A 152 2.35 29.07 4.11
CA ASP A 152 1.67 28.42 3.00
C ASP A 152 0.28 29.02 2.78
N LYS A 153 -0.09 29.15 1.50
CA LYS A 153 -1.40 29.68 1.13
C LYS A 153 -2.48 28.61 1.32
N ILE A 154 -3.47 28.96 2.13
CA ILE A 154 -4.72 28.19 2.31
C ILE A 154 -5.88 28.92 1.66
N SER A 155 -6.90 28.19 1.26
CA SER A 155 -8.12 28.73 0.67
C SER A 155 -9.37 28.23 1.39
N PHE A 156 -10.44 29.00 1.28
CA PHE A 156 -11.76 28.69 1.83
C PHE A 156 -12.83 29.35 0.97
N SER A 157 -14.09 29.01 1.21
CA SER A 157 -15.20 29.69 0.50
C SER A 157 -15.17 31.18 0.75
N GLY A 158 -14.86 31.95 -0.28
CA GLY A 158 -14.82 33.43 -0.25
C GLY A 158 -13.43 34.04 -0.12
N GLY A 159 -12.33 33.26 -0.08
CA GLY A 159 -11.00 33.88 -0.04
C GLY A 159 -9.84 32.95 0.21
N SER A 160 -8.71 33.56 0.54
CA SER A 160 -7.48 32.85 0.91
C SER A 160 -6.73 33.60 2.02
N ALA A 161 -5.92 32.88 2.78
CA ALA A 161 -5.02 33.39 3.79
C ALA A 161 -3.73 32.60 3.82
N SER A 162 -2.84 32.91 4.75
CA SER A 162 -1.65 32.11 5.00
C SER A 162 -1.77 31.35 6.33
N VAL A 163 -1.15 30.20 6.40
CA VAL A 163 -0.93 29.49 7.65
C VAL A 163 -0.01 30.32 8.54
N GLY A 164 -0.41 30.55 9.78
CA GLY A 164 0.42 31.21 10.79
C GLY A 164 1.42 30.22 11.39
N TYR A 165 1.05 29.59 12.50
CA TYR A 165 1.93 28.64 13.20
C TYR A 165 1.14 27.42 13.68
N ARG A 166 1.88 26.32 13.90
CA ARG A 166 1.33 25.05 14.39
C ARG A 166 0.91 25.20 15.86
N VAL A 167 -0.27 24.66 16.16
CA VAL A 167 -0.81 24.58 17.53
C VAL A 167 -1.26 23.15 17.83
N LYS A 168 -1.44 22.87 19.12
CA LYS A 168 -2.05 21.62 19.58
C LYS A 168 -3.10 21.95 20.64
N ARG A 169 -4.32 21.44 20.45
CA ARG A 169 -5.43 21.57 21.38
C ARG A 169 -6.04 20.20 21.65
N ASP A 170 -6.14 19.83 22.92
CA ASP A 170 -6.73 18.54 23.35
C ASP A 170 -6.17 17.31 22.62
N GLY A 171 -4.86 17.33 22.33
CA GLY A 171 -4.20 16.25 21.59
C GLY A 171 -4.24 16.41 20.06
N VAL A 172 -5.14 17.19 19.50
CA VAL A 172 -5.30 17.41 18.07
C VAL A 172 -4.35 18.49 17.58
N VAL A 173 -3.64 18.19 16.48
CA VAL A 173 -2.74 19.13 15.80
C VAL A 173 -3.56 20.01 14.86
N GLY A 174 -3.26 21.31 14.84
CA GLY A 174 -3.84 22.28 13.94
C GLY A 174 -2.89 23.44 13.69
N PHE A 175 -3.41 24.50 13.13
CA PHE A 175 -2.67 25.74 12.89
C PHE A 175 -3.56 26.97 13.15
N VAL A 176 -2.92 28.11 13.33
CA VAL A 176 -3.58 29.40 13.46
C VAL A 176 -3.48 30.15 12.14
N THR A 177 -4.53 30.88 11.79
CA THR A 177 -4.57 31.85 10.69
C THR A 177 -5.33 33.10 11.15
N ALA A 178 -5.41 34.14 10.32
CA ALA A 178 -6.13 35.37 10.67
C ALA A 178 -7.62 35.10 10.90
N GLY A 179 -8.17 35.66 11.95
CA GLY A 179 -9.56 35.42 12.39
C GLY A 179 -10.61 35.83 11.35
N HIS A 180 -10.35 36.89 10.60
CA HIS A 180 -11.24 37.33 9.52
C HIS A 180 -11.24 36.40 8.32
N ALA A 181 -10.21 35.58 8.16
CA ALA A 181 -10.07 34.64 7.06
C ALA A 181 -11.04 33.44 7.19
N ALA A 182 -10.99 32.75 8.33
CA ALA A 182 -11.90 31.65 8.64
C ALA A 182 -12.98 32.14 9.62
N ASN A 183 -13.87 32.96 9.14
CA ASN A 183 -14.79 33.78 9.90
C ASN A 183 -16.00 33.04 10.52
N SER A 184 -16.03 31.73 10.50
CA SER A 184 -17.08 30.92 11.15
C SER A 184 -16.55 29.54 11.53
N VAL A 185 -16.95 29.04 12.67
CA VAL A 185 -16.67 27.67 13.12
C VAL A 185 -17.30 26.69 12.14
N GLY A 186 -16.60 25.61 11.84
CA GLY A 186 -16.97 24.56 10.85
C GLY A 186 -16.64 24.90 9.40
N LYS A 187 -16.07 26.08 9.11
CA LYS A 187 -15.68 26.44 7.75
C LYS A 187 -14.51 25.58 7.29
N SER A 188 -14.69 24.92 6.14
CA SER A 188 -13.65 24.08 5.55
C SER A 188 -12.46 24.90 5.06
N ILE A 189 -11.26 24.42 5.34
CA ILE A 189 -9.99 25.01 4.94
C ILE A 189 -9.31 24.06 3.97
N MET A 190 -8.91 24.58 2.82
CA MET A 190 -8.31 23.82 1.72
C MET A 190 -6.85 24.24 1.50
N TYR A 191 -6.03 23.28 1.14
CA TYR A 191 -4.67 23.46 0.66
C TYR A 191 -4.53 22.74 -0.68
N ASN A 192 -4.09 23.47 -1.69
CA ASN A 192 -3.98 22.94 -3.09
C ASN A 192 -5.26 22.22 -3.59
N GLY A 193 -6.44 22.73 -3.20
CA GLY A 193 -7.74 22.18 -3.61
C GLY A 193 -8.26 21.02 -2.77
N THR A 194 -7.47 20.52 -1.81
CA THR A 194 -7.87 19.45 -0.88
C THR A 194 -8.28 20.04 0.46
N THR A 195 -9.40 19.60 1.02
CA THR A 195 -9.81 19.99 2.38
C THR A 195 -8.87 19.33 3.39
N ILE A 196 -8.21 20.15 4.21
CA ILE A 196 -7.21 19.71 5.20
C ILE A 196 -7.61 19.97 6.64
N ALA A 197 -8.57 20.85 6.89
CA ALA A 197 -9.00 21.23 8.21
C ALA A 197 -10.38 21.89 8.18
N SER A 198 -10.97 22.05 9.37
CA SER A 198 -12.11 22.93 9.64
C SER A 198 -11.74 23.99 10.68
N CYS A 199 -12.42 25.13 10.64
CA CYS A 199 -12.26 26.17 11.66
C CYS A 199 -12.90 25.74 12.98
N GLU A 200 -12.09 25.52 14.01
CA GLU A 200 -12.56 25.12 15.36
C GLU A 200 -12.95 26.32 16.24
N ALA A 201 -12.29 27.46 16.07
CA ALA A 201 -12.56 28.67 16.79
C ALA A 201 -12.16 29.90 15.98
N THR A 202 -12.90 30.98 16.10
CA THR A 202 -12.55 32.24 15.43
C THR A 202 -12.88 33.44 16.35
N GLN A 203 -12.04 34.45 16.27
CA GLN A 203 -12.25 35.75 16.94
C GLN A 203 -11.93 36.86 15.95
N GLN A 204 -12.86 37.77 15.75
CA GLN A 204 -12.76 38.83 14.76
C GLN A 204 -12.73 40.24 15.40
N SER A 205 -12.61 40.31 16.72
CA SER A 205 -12.60 41.61 17.46
C SER A 205 -11.55 41.57 18.57
N GLY A 206 -11.02 42.72 18.88
CA GLY A 206 -9.96 42.91 19.88
C GLY A 206 -8.56 42.84 19.26
N ASN A 207 -7.55 42.48 20.05
CA ASN A 207 -6.13 42.43 19.63
C ASN A 207 -5.70 41.05 19.09
N ALA A 208 -6.62 40.21 18.69
CA ALA A 208 -6.36 38.83 18.28
C ALA A 208 -6.97 38.48 16.91
N ASP A 209 -7.00 39.44 15.99
CA ASP A 209 -7.38 39.18 14.60
C ASP A 209 -6.17 38.77 13.76
#